data_2256d981cab61a0d0db481b6ede5079f
#
_entry.id   2256d981cab61a0d0db481b6ede5079f
#
_cell.length_a   1.000
_cell.length_b   1.000
_cell.length_c   1.000
_cell.angle_alpha   90.00
_cell.angle_beta   90.00
_cell.angle_gamma   90.00
#
_symmetry.space_group_name_H-M   'P 1'
#
loop_
_entity.id
_entity.type
_entity.pdbx_description
1 polymer ?
#
loop_
_entity_poly.entity_id
_entity_poly.type
_entity_poly.pdbx_seq_one_letter_code
_entity_poly.pdbx_strand_id
1 'polypeptide(L)'
;IRVYGEKGGFRWRQMNPNELYVLTSDKEQIQHIGNNTNLGQMASWNTRTPAGHPEGFIEAFANIYRNFALTVMAKMNGDEPTTEMLDFPNVNDGVRGMQFIETVVKSGWSDNEKWTSWVE
;
A
#
# COMPACT_ATOMS: atom_id res chain seq x y z
N ILE A 1 2.52 2.83 -10.45
CA ILE A 1 2.90 3.80 -9.42
C ILE A 1 4.35 4.21 -9.66
N ARG A 2 4.63 5.50 -9.55
CA ARG A 2 5.98 6.07 -9.58
C ARG A 2 6.09 7.14 -8.52
N VAL A 3 7.15 7.10 -7.73
CA VAL A 3 7.45 8.12 -6.72
C VAL A 3 8.90 8.53 -6.88
N TYR A 4 9.14 9.82 -6.93
CA TYR A 4 10.47 10.41 -7.08
C TYR A 4 10.71 11.41 -5.97
N GLY A 5 11.89 11.36 -5.39
CA GLY A 5 12.38 12.29 -4.38
C GLY A 5 13.82 12.70 -4.69
N GLU A 6 14.35 13.61 -3.89
CA GLU A 6 15.71 14.14 -4.06
C GLU A 6 16.82 13.08 -3.96
N LYS A 7 16.59 12.03 -3.17
CA LYS A 7 17.59 10.98 -2.90
C LYS A 7 17.37 9.70 -3.68
N GLY A 8 16.31 9.64 -4.50
CA GLY A 8 15.98 8.47 -5.30
C GLY A 8 14.48 8.34 -5.54
N GLY A 9 14.07 7.20 -6.03
CA GLY A 9 12.66 6.94 -6.31
C GLY A 9 12.37 5.45 -6.47
N PHE A 10 11.14 5.15 -6.74
CA PHE A 10 10.73 3.81 -7.11
C PHE A 10 9.64 3.81 -8.17
N ARG A 11 9.56 2.71 -8.89
CA ARG A 11 8.54 2.44 -9.89
C ARG A 11 8.02 1.02 -9.71
N TRP A 12 6.70 0.88 -9.68
CA TRP A 12 6.01 -0.39 -9.63
C TRP A 12 4.91 -0.44 -10.69
N ARG A 13 4.67 -1.62 -11.27
CA ARG A 13 3.63 -1.86 -12.28
C ARG A 13 2.68 -2.95 -11.80
N GLN A 14 1.39 -2.68 -11.84
CA GLN A 14 0.37 -3.65 -11.47
C GLN A 14 0.39 -4.90 -12.36
N MET A 15 0.71 -4.77 -13.65
CA MET A 15 0.80 -5.90 -14.58
C MET A 15 2.08 -6.74 -14.42
N ASN A 16 3.00 -6.29 -13.57
CA ASN A 16 4.17 -7.04 -13.15
C ASN A 16 4.40 -6.80 -11.65
N PRO A 17 3.51 -7.34 -10.79
CA PRO A 17 3.42 -6.94 -9.39
C PRO A 17 4.62 -7.41 -8.55
N ASN A 18 5.38 -8.40 -9.03
CA ASN A 18 6.49 -8.98 -8.29
C ASN A 18 7.84 -8.29 -8.56
N GLU A 19 7.85 -7.16 -9.27
CA GLU A 19 9.04 -6.37 -9.53
C GLU A 19 8.87 -4.95 -9.00
N LEU A 20 9.83 -4.52 -8.17
CA LEU A 20 9.99 -3.14 -7.74
C LEU A 20 11.29 -2.57 -8.31
N TYR A 21 11.19 -1.50 -9.05
CA TYR A 21 12.34 -0.76 -9.56
C TYR A 21 12.72 0.31 -8.53
N VAL A 22 13.92 0.22 -8.00
CA VAL A 22 14.49 1.21 -7.07
C VAL A 22 15.52 2.04 -7.82
N LEU A 23 15.34 3.34 -7.79
CA LEU A 23 16.16 4.34 -8.49
C LEU A 23 17.02 5.06 -7.45
N THR A 24 18.30 5.03 -7.63
CA THR A 24 19.26 5.84 -6.87
C THR A 24 20.00 6.78 -7.83
N SER A 25 20.82 7.69 -7.32
CA SER A 25 21.54 8.66 -8.15
C SER A 25 22.49 8.02 -9.17
N ASP A 26 22.93 6.79 -8.91
CA ASP A 26 23.96 6.10 -9.68
C ASP A 26 23.46 4.86 -10.43
N LYS A 27 22.28 4.33 -10.05
CA LYS A 27 21.78 3.08 -10.64
C LYS A 27 20.27 2.89 -10.51
N GLU A 28 19.74 2.03 -11.39
CA GLU A 28 18.44 1.39 -11.26
C GLU A 28 18.66 -0.06 -10.82
N GLN A 29 17.95 -0.50 -9.79
CA GLN A 29 17.92 -1.88 -9.34
C GLN A 29 16.51 -2.43 -9.46
N ILE A 30 16.38 -3.68 -9.90
CA ILE A 30 15.12 -4.41 -9.86
C ILE A 30 15.16 -5.30 -8.63
N GLN A 31 14.19 -5.09 -7.72
CA GLN A 31 13.95 -5.98 -6.60
C GLN A 31 12.77 -6.89 -6.95
N HIS A 32 13.01 -8.19 -6.98
CA HIS A 32 11.94 -9.17 -7.04
C HIS A 32 11.30 -9.25 -5.65
N ILE A 33 10.06 -8.80 -5.57
CA ILE A 33 9.25 -8.87 -4.36
C ILE A 33 8.46 -10.16 -4.36
N GLY A 34 8.65 -10.93 -3.35
CA GLY A 34 8.04 -12.24 -3.13
C GLY A 34 8.63 -12.82 -1.86
N ASN A 35 8.10 -13.91 -1.37
CA ASN A 35 8.53 -14.50 -0.09
C ASN A 35 10.03 -14.79 -0.04
N ASN A 36 10.82 -13.77 0.23
CA ASN A 36 12.26 -13.85 0.38
C ASN A 36 12.71 -13.24 1.73
N THR A 37 13.94 -13.48 2.10
CA THR A 37 14.54 -13.06 3.38
C THR A 37 14.70 -11.54 3.53
N ASN A 38 14.45 -10.76 2.47
CA ASN A 38 14.64 -9.31 2.45
C ASN A 38 13.35 -8.52 2.70
N LEU A 39 12.22 -9.20 2.91
CA LEU A 39 10.96 -8.55 3.21
C LEU A 39 10.91 -8.07 4.66
N GLY A 40 10.43 -6.86 4.87
CA GLY A 40 10.05 -6.39 6.20
C GLY A 40 8.84 -7.16 6.76
N GLN A 41 8.60 -7.02 8.05
CA GLN A 41 7.57 -7.77 8.78
C GLN A 41 6.19 -7.67 8.14
N MET A 42 5.72 -6.48 7.81
CA MET A 42 4.42 -6.25 7.18
C MET A 42 4.31 -6.89 5.80
N ALA A 43 5.33 -6.75 4.96
CA ALA A 43 5.36 -7.37 3.64
C ALA A 43 5.39 -8.90 3.74
N SER A 44 6.17 -9.45 4.66
CA SER A 44 6.25 -10.89 4.91
C SER A 44 4.91 -11.44 5.40
N TRP A 45 4.21 -10.72 6.28
CA TRP A 45 2.88 -11.08 6.77
C TRP A 45 1.85 -11.21 5.63
N ASN A 46 1.95 -10.35 4.64
CA ASN A 46 1.03 -10.27 3.50
C ASN A 46 1.47 -11.08 2.27
N THR A 47 2.59 -11.82 2.34
CA THR A 47 3.06 -12.73 1.28
C THR A 47 2.58 -14.14 1.55
N ARG A 48 2.06 -14.84 0.52
CA ARG A 48 1.40 -16.17 0.63
C ARG A 48 2.17 -17.28 -0.07
N THR A 49 2.77 -16.99 -1.22
CA THR A 49 3.46 -18.02 -2.00
C THR A 49 4.95 -18.11 -1.64
N PRO A 50 5.58 -19.27 -1.83
CA PRO A 50 7.02 -19.40 -1.66
C PRO A 50 7.81 -18.51 -2.62
N ALA A 51 9.07 -18.26 -2.30
CA ALA A 51 9.99 -17.52 -3.18
C ALA A 51 9.99 -18.10 -4.62
N GLY A 52 9.99 -17.20 -5.60
CA GLY A 52 9.94 -17.57 -7.02
C GLY A 52 8.54 -17.84 -7.57
N HIS A 53 7.51 -17.83 -6.74
CA HIS A 53 6.13 -17.93 -7.18
C HIS A 53 5.47 -16.56 -7.21
N PRO A 54 4.82 -16.16 -8.33
CA PRO A 54 4.21 -14.87 -8.45
C PRO A 54 2.97 -14.73 -7.55
N GLU A 55 2.78 -13.56 -7.00
CA GLU A 55 1.54 -13.11 -6.36
C GLU A 55 1.01 -11.87 -7.08
N GLY A 56 -0.28 -11.61 -6.99
CA GLY A 56 -0.87 -10.51 -7.69
C GLY A 56 -2.10 -9.94 -6.98
N PHE A 57 -3.03 -9.44 -7.79
CA PHE A 57 -4.22 -8.76 -7.31
C PHE A 57 -5.09 -9.61 -6.39
N ILE A 58 -5.27 -10.89 -6.71
CA ILE A 58 -6.16 -11.79 -5.94
C ILE A 58 -5.62 -11.98 -4.53
N GLU A 59 -4.33 -12.30 -4.39
CA GLU A 59 -3.67 -12.50 -3.10
C GLU A 59 -3.66 -11.20 -2.28
N ALA A 60 -3.34 -10.07 -2.93
CA ALA A 60 -3.37 -8.75 -2.28
C ALA A 60 -4.77 -8.41 -1.76
N PHE A 61 -5.79 -8.65 -2.57
CA PHE A 61 -7.17 -8.39 -2.18
C PHE A 61 -7.65 -9.33 -1.08
N ALA A 62 -7.27 -10.61 -1.15
CA ALA A 62 -7.59 -11.61 -0.12
C ALA A 62 -6.95 -11.27 1.24
N ASN A 63 -5.76 -10.66 1.26
CA ASN A 63 -5.10 -10.23 2.49
C ASN A 63 -5.95 -9.21 3.28
N ILE A 64 -6.66 -8.31 2.63
CA ILE A 64 -7.56 -7.35 3.28
C ILE A 64 -8.62 -8.10 4.09
N TYR A 65 -9.31 -9.06 3.48
CA TYR A 65 -10.35 -9.85 4.15
C TYR A 65 -9.78 -10.74 5.25
N ARG A 66 -8.62 -11.34 5.00
CA ARG A 66 -7.92 -12.17 5.99
C ARG A 66 -7.59 -11.34 7.23
N ASN A 67 -6.99 -10.17 7.06
CA ASN A 67 -6.57 -9.31 8.17
C ASN A 67 -7.80 -8.82 8.94
N PHE A 68 -8.86 -8.43 8.26
CA PHE A 68 -10.14 -8.11 8.89
C PHE A 68 -10.69 -9.28 9.72
N ALA A 69 -10.74 -10.49 9.14
CA ALA A 69 -11.24 -11.67 9.84
C ALA A 69 -10.39 -12.01 11.08
N LEU A 70 -9.07 -11.94 10.99
CA LEU A 70 -8.17 -12.16 12.12
C LEU A 70 -8.37 -11.11 13.22
N THR A 71 -8.61 -9.85 12.86
CA THR A 71 -8.94 -8.78 13.80
C THR A 71 -10.25 -9.07 14.55
N VAL A 72 -11.28 -9.51 13.83
CA VAL A 72 -12.56 -9.90 14.45
C VAL A 72 -12.38 -11.10 15.39
N MET A 73 -11.63 -12.12 14.97
CA MET A 73 -11.35 -13.31 15.80
C MET A 73 -10.59 -12.94 17.08
N ALA A 74 -9.56 -12.10 17.00
CA ALA A 74 -8.82 -11.62 18.16
C ALA A 74 -9.77 -10.93 19.15
N LYS A 75 -10.60 -10.00 18.68
CA LYS A 75 -11.57 -9.29 19.53
C LYS A 75 -12.61 -10.25 20.15
N MET A 76 -13.09 -11.24 19.41
CA MET A 76 -14.03 -12.24 19.95
C MET A 76 -13.40 -13.10 21.07
N ASN A 77 -12.10 -13.34 20.99
CA ASN A 77 -11.34 -14.08 22.01
C ASN A 77 -10.93 -13.22 23.21
N GLY A 78 -11.17 -11.91 23.17
CA GLY A 78 -10.72 -10.96 24.19
C GLY A 78 -9.26 -10.52 24.02
N ASP A 79 -8.64 -10.81 22.88
CA ASP A 79 -7.27 -10.44 22.56
C ASP A 79 -7.22 -9.08 21.84
N GLU A 80 -6.09 -8.38 21.98
CA GLU A 80 -5.82 -7.20 21.17
C GLU A 80 -5.20 -7.61 19.81
N PRO A 81 -5.76 -7.14 18.68
CA PRO A 81 -5.19 -7.42 17.36
C PRO A 81 -3.77 -6.86 17.23
N THR A 82 -2.91 -7.59 16.53
CA THR A 82 -1.56 -7.10 16.21
C THR A 82 -1.62 -6.02 15.13
N THR A 83 -0.51 -5.29 14.94
CA THR A 83 -0.39 -4.27 13.90
C THR A 83 -0.61 -4.85 12.50
N GLU A 84 -0.14 -6.08 12.27
CA GLU A 84 -0.30 -6.76 10.98
C GLU A 84 -1.75 -7.17 10.73
N MET A 85 -2.49 -7.56 11.77
CA MET A 85 -3.93 -7.88 11.64
C MET A 85 -4.75 -6.63 11.32
N LEU A 86 -4.28 -5.44 11.73
CA LEU A 86 -4.95 -4.16 11.46
C LEU A 86 -4.60 -3.56 10.08
N ASP A 87 -3.79 -4.25 9.27
CA ASP A 87 -3.39 -3.80 7.94
C ASP A 87 -4.51 -4.01 6.90
N PHE A 88 -5.56 -3.24 7.03
CA PHE A 88 -6.66 -3.10 6.07
C PHE A 88 -7.28 -1.70 6.18
N PRO A 89 -7.90 -1.18 5.10
CA PRO A 89 -8.53 0.13 5.12
C PRO A 89 -9.63 0.24 6.20
N ASN A 90 -9.55 1.29 7.01
CA ASN A 90 -10.52 1.60 8.06
C ASN A 90 -11.36 2.84 7.69
N VAL A 91 -12.27 3.24 8.58
CA VAL A 91 -13.17 4.38 8.33
C VAL A 91 -12.42 5.70 8.12
N ASN A 92 -11.28 5.90 8.80
CA ASN A 92 -10.49 7.13 8.64
C ASN A 92 -9.83 7.17 7.25
N ASP A 93 -9.40 6.03 6.73
CA ASP A 93 -8.87 5.93 5.36
C ASP A 93 -9.96 6.31 4.34
N GLY A 94 -11.19 5.86 4.58
CA GLY A 94 -12.36 6.24 3.78
C GLY A 94 -12.64 7.74 3.83
N VAL A 95 -12.63 8.34 5.02
CA VAL A 95 -12.82 9.80 5.21
C VAL A 95 -11.73 10.57 4.47
N ARG A 96 -10.47 10.21 4.65
CA ARG A 96 -9.34 10.85 3.93
C ARG A 96 -9.48 10.72 2.41
N GLY A 97 -9.91 9.56 1.92
CA GLY A 97 -10.18 9.35 0.50
C GLY A 97 -11.25 10.29 -0.04
N MET A 98 -12.36 10.45 0.70
CA MET A 98 -13.43 11.38 0.31
C MET A 98 -12.97 12.83 0.36
N GLN A 99 -12.25 13.24 1.39
CA GLN A 99 -11.66 14.58 1.47
C GLN A 99 -10.75 14.90 0.29
N PHE A 100 -9.94 13.90 -0.13
CA PHE A 100 -9.10 14.05 -1.33
C PHE A 100 -9.94 14.32 -2.57
N ILE A 101 -10.98 13.50 -2.81
CA ILE A 101 -11.86 13.65 -3.97
C ILE A 101 -12.53 15.03 -3.97
N GLU A 102 -13.11 15.45 -2.84
CA GLU A 102 -13.77 16.75 -2.71
C GLU A 102 -12.79 17.91 -2.95
N THR A 103 -11.57 17.80 -2.40
CA THR A 103 -10.52 18.82 -2.60
C THR A 103 -10.11 18.92 -4.07
N VAL A 104 -9.94 17.79 -4.76
CA VAL A 104 -9.62 17.77 -6.19
C VAL A 104 -10.73 18.37 -7.02
N VAL A 105 -11.99 18.03 -6.73
CA VAL A 105 -13.16 18.61 -7.45
C VAL A 105 -13.23 20.12 -7.23
N LYS A 106 -13.08 20.58 -5.99
CA LYS A 106 -13.07 22.01 -5.66
C LYS A 106 -11.92 22.75 -6.38
N SER A 107 -10.72 22.17 -6.38
CA SER A 107 -9.58 22.72 -7.08
C SER A 107 -9.80 22.79 -8.60
N GLY A 108 -10.41 21.74 -9.16
CA GLY A 108 -10.72 21.68 -10.59
C GLY A 108 -11.73 22.71 -11.08
N TRP A 109 -12.62 23.19 -10.19
CA TRP A 109 -13.58 24.25 -10.50
C TRP A 109 -13.04 25.67 -10.27
N SER A 110 -11.83 25.79 -9.69
CA SER A 110 -11.19 27.09 -9.47
C SER A 110 -10.38 27.49 -10.70
N ASP A 111 -10.71 28.64 -11.29
CA ASP A 111 -9.94 29.20 -12.41
C ASP A 111 -8.60 29.83 -11.96
N ASN A 112 -8.43 30.12 -10.68
CA ASN A 112 -7.33 30.92 -10.17
C ASN A 112 -6.38 30.17 -9.24
N GLU A 113 -6.82 29.09 -8.60
CA GLU A 113 -6.00 28.32 -7.67
C GLU A 113 -5.38 27.10 -8.37
N LYS A 114 -4.05 27.12 -8.54
CA LYS A 114 -3.27 25.98 -9.06
C LYS A 114 -2.95 24.94 -7.97
N TRP A 115 -2.91 25.38 -6.73
CA TRP A 115 -2.58 24.57 -5.56
C TRP A 115 -3.61 24.80 -4.47
N THR A 116 -4.27 23.72 -4.06
CA THR A 116 -5.26 23.74 -2.98
C THR A 116 -4.67 23.06 -1.77
N SER A 117 -4.70 23.72 -0.61
CA SER A 117 -4.22 23.14 0.63
C SER A 117 -5.06 21.93 1.02
N TRP A 118 -4.40 20.85 1.40
CA TRP A 118 -5.02 19.73 2.06
C TRP A 118 -5.29 20.10 3.52
N VAL A 119 -6.52 19.96 3.96
CA VAL A 119 -6.90 20.14 5.37
C VAL A 119 -7.27 18.75 5.90
N GLU A 120 -6.48 18.25 6.86
CA GLU A 120 -6.79 17.00 7.59
C GLU A 120 -7.89 17.23 8.62
#